data_fd69fa92a51c648554698489f703e4ba
#
_entry.id   fd69fa92a51c648554698489f703e4ba
#
_cell.length_a   1.000
_cell.length_b   1.000
_cell.length_c   1.000
_cell.angle_alpha   90.00
_cell.angle_beta   90.00
_cell.angle_gamma   90.00
#
_symmetry.space_group_name_H-M   'P 1'
#
loop_
_entity.id
_entity.type
_entity.pdbx_description
1 polymer ?
#
loop_
_entity_poly.entity_id
_entity_poly.type
_entity_poly.pdbx_seq_one_letter_code
_entity_poly.pdbx_strand_id
1 'polypeptide(L)'
;DWVSPYYIENLYRALEQAGADFSASCFEEVFEGQPVQSVPTERLEAFEILSREKCLRRILYQEGMEVTTPTKLYKRTLFEGVRYPVGKLYEDIPVAYEVTKRAHKAAHIANRDYYYFQRGSSIQNMAFNPRKLDSVRHCYALMENVKRDFPQLSRAAECRYLSNVCNILFQIRDKQHEKIEKALWQEVKKYRQRALGTR
;
A
#
# COMPACT_ATOMS: atom_id res chain seq x y z
N ASP A 1 13.67 -8.59 -6.96
CA ASP A 1 13.84 -7.69 -5.82
C ASP A 1 15.06 -8.12 -5.01
N TRP A 2 15.70 -7.20 -4.31
CA TRP A 2 16.78 -7.45 -3.35
C TRP A 2 16.77 -6.40 -2.25
N VAL A 3 17.61 -6.58 -1.23
CA VAL A 3 17.69 -5.68 -0.07
C VAL A 3 19.12 -5.30 0.23
N SER A 4 19.33 -4.19 0.93
CA SER A 4 20.63 -3.80 1.45
C SER A 4 21.09 -4.73 2.59
N PRO A 5 22.39 -4.77 2.90
CA PRO A 5 22.89 -5.55 4.03
C PRO A 5 22.31 -5.11 5.39
N TYR A 6 21.86 -3.86 5.51
CA TYR A 6 21.33 -3.30 6.75
C TYR A 6 19.81 -3.32 6.85
N TYR A 7 19.11 -3.82 5.83
CA TYR A 7 17.64 -3.77 5.74
C TYR A 7 16.93 -4.28 7.00
N ILE A 8 17.23 -5.50 7.42
CA ILE A 8 16.58 -6.10 8.61
C ILE A 8 17.09 -5.44 9.89
N GLU A 9 18.39 -5.12 9.97
CA GLU A 9 18.96 -4.43 11.13
C GLU A 9 18.29 -3.09 11.36
N ASN A 10 18.13 -2.27 10.33
CA ASN A 10 17.50 -0.96 10.41
C ASN A 10 16.04 -1.04 10.86
N LEU A 11 15.27 -1.94 10.26
CA LEU A 11 13.87 -2.16 10.64
C LEU A 11 13.75 -2.66 12.09
N TYR A 12 14.60 -3.61 12.49
CA TYR A 12 14.59 -4.16 13.85
C TYR A 12 14.99 -3.11 14.89
N ARG A 13 16.05 -2.34 14.65
CA ARG A 13 16.49 -1.27 15.55
C ARG A 13 15.41 -0.20 15.73
N ALA A 14 14.78 0.24 14.65
CA ALA A 14 13.68 1.21 14.72
C ALA A 14 12.50 0.66 15.53
N LEU A 15 12.14 -0.61 15.31
CA LEU A 15 11.07 -1.27 16.03
C LEU A 15 11.32 -1.33 17.54
N GLU A 16 12.50 -1.79 17.93
CA GLU A 16 12.90 -1.95 19.33
C GLU A 16 13.05 -0.59 20.04
N GLN A 17 13.79 0.35 19.46
CA GLN A 17 14.03 1.66 20.08
C GLN A 17 12.73 2.47 20.22
N ALA A 18 11.80 2.36 19.26
CA ALA A 18 10.49 2.98 19.38
C ALA A 18 9.56 2.23 20.34
N GLY A 19 9.86 0.99 20.70
CA GLY A 19 8.92 0.07 21.33
C GLY A 19 7.65 -0.09 20.48
N ALA A 20 7.81 -0.09 19.14
CA ALA A 20 6.70 -0.12 18.19
C ALA A 20 6.18 -1.55 17.97
N ASP A 21 5.01 -1.67 17.35
CA ASP A 21 4.41 -2.95 17.01
C ASP A 21 4.84 -3.42 15.62
N PHE A 22 5.22 -2.48 14.76
CA PHE A 22 5.92 -2.75 13.49
C PHE A 22 6.81 -1.58 13.11
N SER A 23 7.76 -1.83 12.20
CA SER A 23 8.54 -0.80 11.53
C SER A 23 8.33 -0.86 10.03
N ALA A 24 8.50 0.27 9.35
CA ALA A 24 8.36 0.41 7.91
C ALA A 24 9.48 1.29 7.34
N SER A 25 10.00 0.92 6.16
CA SER A 25 10.96 1.69 5.38
C SER A 25 10.37 2.13 4.05
N CYS A 26 11.07 3.03 3.38
CA CYS A 26 10.85 3.31 1.97
C CYS A 26 11.49 2.22 1.09
N PHE A 27 11.24 2.29 -0.21
CA PHE A 27 11.89 1.44 -1.22
C PHE A 27 12.43 2.29 -2.37
N GLU A 28 13.32 1.69 -3.14
CA GLU A 28 13.82 2.25 -4.39
C GLU A 28 13.29 1.44 -5.57
N GLU A 29 12.73 2.10 -6.58
CA GLU A 29 12.32 1.43 -7.81
C GLU A 29 13.52 1.27 -8.73
N VAL A 30 13.73 0.04 -9.21
CA VAL A 30 14.77 -0.29 -10.17
C VAL A 30 14.14 -0.87 -11.42
N PHE A 31 14.44 -0.31 -12.57
CA PHE A 31 13.82 -0.70 -13.82
C PHE A 31 14.76 -1.61 -14.64
N GLU A 32 14.17 -2.62 -15.29
CA GLU A 32 14.87 -3.52 -16.20
C GLU A 32 15.60 -2.73 -17.30
N GLY A 33 16.90 -3.05 -17.52
CA GLY A 33 17.74 -2.38 -18.52
C GLY A 33 18.28 -1.01 -18.11
N GLN A 34 17.96 -0.50 -16.91
CA GLN A 34 18.55 0.72 -16.38
C GLN A 34 19.69 0.42 -15.41
N PRO A 35 20.75 1.25 -15.38
CA PRO A 35 21.81 1.09 -14.39
C PRO A 35 21.23 1.26 -12.99
N VAL A 36 21.55 0.33 -12.10
CA VAL A 36 21.21 0.47 -10.68
C VAL A 36 22.06 1.60 -10.11
N GLN A 37 21.41 2.70 -9.74
CA GLN A 37 22.10 3.71 -8.96
C GLN A 37 22.35 3.10 -7.58
N SER A 38 23.63 3.05 -7.16
CA SER A 38 23.96 2.61 -5.81
C SER A 38 23.39 3.65 -4.82
N VAL A 39 22.27 3.33 -4.21
CA VAL A 39 21.81 4.11 -3.06
C VAL A 39 22.76 3.77 -1.90
N PRO A 40 23.37 4.77 -1.24
CA PRO A 40 24.17 4.51 -0.06
C PRO A 40 23.34 3.75 0.95
N THR A 41 23.78 2.55 1.30
CA THR A 41 23.13 1.74 2.33
C THR A 41 23.74 2.15 3.66
N GLU A 42 22.99 2.93 4.43
CA GLU A 42 23.44 3.47 5.69
C GLU A 42 22.75 2.78 6.86
N ARG A 43 23.44 2.70 7.98
CA ARG A 43 22.81 2.29 9.23
C ARG A 43 21.77 3.31 9.64
N LEU A 44 20.75 2.85 10.35
CA LEU A 44 19.67 3.69 10.86
C LEU A 44 20.24 4.87 11.66
N GLU A 45 19.93 6.09 11.19
CA GLU A 45 20.26 7.33 11.90
C GLU A 45 19.05 7.88 12.67
N ALA A 46 17.86 7.82 12.08
CA ALA A 46 16.65 8.37 12.67
C ALA A 46 15.38 7.61 12.22
N PHE A 47 14.35 7.70 13.04
CA PHE A 47 13.02 7.18 12.71
C PHE A 47 11.93 8.11 13.26
N GLU A 48 10.76 8.06 12.63
CA GLU A 48 9.56 8.75 13.09
C GLU A 48 8.64 7.76 13.78
N ILE A 49 8.06 8.14 14.92
CA ILE A 49 7.03 7.35 15.59
C ILE A 49 5.67 7.81 15.09
N LEU A 50 4.90 6.87 14.56
CA LEU A 50 3.57 7.11 14.01
C LEU A 50 2.51 6.40 14.84
N SER A 51 1.40 7.12 15.12
CA SER A 51 0.19 6.48 15.65
C SER A 51 -0.46 5.61 14.58
N ARG A 52 -1.33 4.71 14.98
CA ARG A 52 -2.16 3.88 14.09
C ARG A 52 -2.85 4.72 13.01
N GLU A 53 -3.49 5.81 13.41
CA GLU A 53 -4.24 6.68 12.51
C GLU A 53 -3.32 7.36 11.49
N LYS A 54 -2.14 7.80 11.91
CA LYS A 54 -1.13 8.36 11.00
C LYS A 54 -0.64 7.30 10.01
N CYS A 55 -0.42 6.06 10.46
CA CYS A 55 -0.05 4.95 9.57
C CYS A 55 -1.14 4.68 8.53
N LEU A 56 -2.39 4.53 8.97
CA LEU A 56 -3.54 4.32 8.08
C LEU A 56 -3.69 5.48 7.10
N ARG A 57 -3.55 6.72 7.54
CA ARG A 57 -3.61 7.89 6.66
C ARG A 57 -2.53 7.83 5.58
N ARG A 58 -1.27 7.52 5.95
CA ARG A 58 -0.17 7.39 4.99
C ARG A 58 -0.41 6.27 3.98
N ILE A 59 -0.89 5.11 4.43
CA ILE A 59 -1.25 3.99 3.56
C ILE A 59 -2.36 4.40 2.58
N LEU A 60 -3.38 5.11 3.05
CA LEU A 60 -4.51 5.54 2.22
C LEU A 60 -4.10 6.56 1.16
N TYR A 61 -3.23 7.51 1.50
CA TYR A 61 -2.72 8.51 0.55
C TYR A 61 -1.43 8.08 -0.19
N GLN A 62 -0.86 6.93 0.17
CA GLN A 62 0.44 6.46 -0.35
C GLN A 62 1.59 7.46 -0.09
N GLU A 63 1.62 8.02 1.11
CA GLU A 63 2.61 9.02 1.54
C GLU A 63 3.77 8.34 2.28
N GLY A 64 4.71 7.74 1.54
CA GLY A 64 5.90 7.07 2.10
C GLY A 64 5.63 5.77 2.86
N MET A 65 4.40 5.29 2.86
CA MET A 65 4.02 4.00 3.42
C MET A 65 2.98 3.32 2.52
N GLU A 66 3.35 2.19 1.95
CA GLU A 66 2.53 1.45 1.01
C GLU A 66 1.78 0.29 1.69
N VAL A 67 0.78 -0.27 0.99
CA VAL A 67 0.10 -1.51 1.41
C VAL A 67 0.99 -2.74 1.24
N THR A 68 2.05 -2.66 0.46
CA THR A 68 2.93 -3.77 0.12
C THR A 68 3.48 -4.46 1.36
N THR A 69 3.58 -5.77 1.32
CA THR A 69 4.15 -6.58 2.41
C THR A 69 5.65 -6.34 2.61
N PRO A 70 6.48 -6.26 1.55
CA PRO A 70 7.87 -5.83 1.68
C PRO A 70 8.00 -4.46 2.34
N THR A 71 9.20 -4.09 2.77
CA THR A 71 9.52 -2.84 3.46
C THR A 71 9.09 -2.76 4.93
N LYS A 72 8.60 -3.84 5.52
CA LYS A 72 8.09 -3.82 6.90
C LYS A 72 8.57 -5.00 7.73
N LEU A 73 8.74 -4.77 9.01
CA LEU A 73 8.99 -5.79 10.02
C LEU A 73 7.91 -5.68 11.10
N TYR A 74 7.23 -6.77 11.39
CA TYR A 74 6.07 -6.81 12.27
C TYR A 74 6.28 -7.70 13.49
N LYS A 75 5.72 -7.32 14.63
CA LYS A 75 5.50 -8.29 15.70
C LYS A 75 4.53 -9.36 15.24
N ARG A 76 4.87 -10.62 15.45
CA ARG A 76 4.08 -11.78 15.00
C ARG A 76 2.63 -11.73 15.50
N THR A 77 2.40 -11.22 16.68
CA THR A 77 1.08 -11.11 17.31
C THR A 77 0.06 -10.32 16.49
N LEU A 78 0.51 -9.38 15.65
CA LEU A 78 -0.37 -8.63 14.76
C LEU A 78 -1.07 -9.52 13.71
N PHE A 79 -0.48 -10.68 13.40
CA PHE A 79 -1.00 -11.63 12.41
C PHE A 79 -1.87 -12.75 13.00
N GLU A 80 -2.15 -12.74 14.29
CA GLU A 80 -3.02 -13.74 14.90
C GLU A 80 -4.42 -13.73 14.26
N GLY A 81 -4.80 -14.85 13.61
CA GLY A 81 -6.06 -14.95 12.88
C GLY A 81 -6.15 -14.17 11.56
N VAL A 82 -5.11 -13.39 11.17
CA VAL A 82 -5.03 -12.74 9.85
C VAL A 82 -4.50 -13.72 8.82
N ARG A 83 -5.11 -13.75 7.65
CA ARG A 83 -4.70 -14.60 6.52
C ARG A 83 -4.76 -13.80 5.23
N TYR A 84 -3.78 -14.04 4.35
CA TYR A 84 -3.82 -13.53 2.99
C TYR A 84 -4.93 -14.24 2.19
N PRO A 85 -5.76 -13.50 1.43
CA PRO A 85 -6.79 -14.09 0.57
C PRO A 85 -6.16 -14.99 -0.51
N VAL A 86 -6.44 -16.29 -0.45
CA VAL A 86 -5.88 -17.26 -1.40
C VAL A 86 -6.46 -17.05 -2.80
N GLY A 87 -5.61 -17.06 -3.83
CA GLY A 87 -6.01 -16.98 -5.24
C GLY A 87 -6.47 -15.59 -5.71
N LYS A 88 -6.35 -14.56 -4.86
CA LYS A 88 -6.66 -13.17 -5.20
C LYS A 88 -5.40 -12.41 -5.59
N LEU A 89 -5.58 -11.39 -6.45
CA LEU A 89 -4.55 -10.38 -6.69
C LEU A 89 -4.71 -9.22 -5.69
N TYR A 90 -3.61 -8.51 -5.39
CA TYR A 90 -3.60 -7.39 -4.44
C TYR A 90 -4.07 -7.78 -3.04
N GLU A 91 -3.70 -8.97 -2.63
CA GLU A 91 -4.06 -9.61 -1.36
C GLU A 91 -3.42 -8.91 -0.15
N ASP A 92 -2.43 -8.08 -0.39
CA ASP A 92 -1.75 -7.23 0.60
C ASP A 92 -2.66 -6.10 1.12
N ILE A 93 -3.56 -5.56 0.30
CA ILE A 93 -4.45 -4.45 0.69
C ILE A 93 -5.27 -4.76 1.95
N PRO A 94 -6.06 -5.84 2.02
CA PRO A 94 -6.81 -6.16 3.23
C PRO A 94 -5.93 -6.51 4.42
N VAL A 95 -4.79 -7.19 4.19
CA VAL A 95 -3.88 -7.58 5.26
C VAL A 95 -3.18 -6.37 5.87
N ALA A 96 -2.70 -5.43 5.04
CA ALA A 96 -2.08 -4.19 5.52
C ALA A 96 -3.03 -3.39 6.43
N TYR A 97 -4.32 -3.32 6.09
CA TYR A 97 -5.33 -2.69 6.94
C TYR A 97 -5.47 -3.42 8.28
N GLU A 98 -5.69 -4.73 8.27
CA GLU A 98 -5.95 -5.50 9.49
C GLU A 98 -4.76 -5.48 10.46
N VAL A 99 -3.53 -5.60 9.99
CA VAL A 99 -2.34 -5.54 10.85
C VAL A 99 -2.09 -4.13 11.37
N THR A 100 -2.27 -3.10 10.53
CA THR A 100 -2.11 -1.70 10.96
C THR A 100 -3.18 -1.31 11.98
N LYS A 101 -4.42 -1.74 11.79
CA LYS A 101 -5.53 -1.52 12.72
C LYS A 101 -5.25 -2.08 14.13
N ARG A 102 -4.52 -3.17 14.25
CA ARG A 102 -4.16 -3.80 15.52
C ARG A 102 -2.95 -3.17 16.20
N ALA A 103 -2.09 -2.53 15.43
CA ALA A 103 -0.94 -1.84 15.98
C ALA A 103 -1.36 -0.61 16.78
N HIS A 104 -0.61 -0.27 17.83
CA HIS A 104 -0.77 1.00 18.55
C HIS A 104 0.12 2.08 17.95
N LYS A 105 1.35 1.71 17.60
CA LYS A 105 2.33 2.61 16.99
C LYS A 105 3.28 1.87 16.07
N ALA A 106 3.83 2.59 15.11
CA ALA A 106 4.87 2.12 14.20
C ALA A 106 6.10 3.03 14.22
N ALA A 107 7.25 2.48 13.88
CA ALA A 107 8.45 3.24 13.55
C ALA A 107 8.59 3.33 12.03
N HIS A 108 8.74 4.53 11.49
CA HIS A 108 8.96 4.74 10.06
C HIS A 108 10.37 5.28 9.84
N ILE A 109 11.14 4.64 8.96
CA ILE A 109 12.47 5.03 8.56
C ILE A 109 12.49 5.49 7.10
N ALA A 110 13.28 6.51 6.81
CA ALA A 110 13.41 7.04 5.45
C ALA A 110 14.38 6.22 4.56
N ASN A 111 15.09 5.25 5.15
CA ASN A 111 16.02 4.38 4.42
C ASN A 111 15.28 3.66 3.28
N ARG A 112 15.96 3.57 2.13
CA ARG A 112 15.48 2.87 0.92
C ARG A 112 16.27 1.57 0.75
N ASP A 113 16.18 0.71 1.74
CA ASP A 113 16.96 -0.52 1.83
C ASP A 113 16.35 -1.70 1.05
N TYR A 114 15.16 -1.51 0.48
CA TYR A 114 14.46 -2.48 -0.38
C TYR A 114 14.46 -1.98 -1.82
N TYR A 115 14.96 -2.79 -2.75
CA TYR A 115 15.02 -2.50 -4.18
C TYR A 115 13.92 -3.25 -4.91
N TYR A 116 12.90 -2.52 -5.32
CA TYR A 116 11.75 -3.06 -6.02
C TYR A 116 12.02 -3.12 -7.53
N PHE A 117 12.23 -4.32 -8.05
CA PHE A 117 12.59 -4.52 -9.45
C PHE A 117 11.36 -4.53 -10.35
N GLN A 118 11.24 -3.51 -11.19
CA GLN A 118 10.16 -3.31 -12.15
C GLN A 118 10.48 -4.01 -13.48
N ARG A 119 9.72 -5.06 -13.79
CA ARG A 119 9.78 -5.79 -15.07
C ARG A 119 8.57 -5.47 -15.92
N GLY A 120 8.74 -5.49 -17.27
CA GLY A 120 7.62 -5.33 -18.21
C GLY A 120 6.52 -6.38 -18.03
N SER A 121 6.89 -7.59 -17.58
CA SER A 121 5.97 -8.71 -17.31
C SER A 121 5.32 -8.71 -15.94
N SER A 122 5.52 -7.67 -15.10
CA SER A 122 4.92 -7.60 -13.77
C SER A 122 3.38 -7.48 -13.84
N ILE A 123 2.67 -7.97 -12.82
CA ILE A 123 1.20 -7.91 -12.75
C ILE A 123 0.68 -6.47 -12.94
N GLN A 124 1.41 -5.48 -12.44
CA GLN A 124 1.03 -4.07 -12.59
C GLN A 124 1.12 -3.61 -14.04
N ASN A 125 2.17 -4.03 -14.78
CA ASN A 125 2.46 -3.59 -16.14
C ASN A 125 1.73 -4.42 -17.22
N MET A 126 1.19 -5.59 -16.86
CA MET A 126 0.38 -6.40 -17.79
C MET A 126 -0.90 -5.66 -18.21
N ALA A 127 -1.37 -5.94 -19.43
CA ALA A 127 -2.66 -5.46 -19.92
C ALA A 127 -3.80 -5.79 -18.93
N PHE A 128 -4.89 -5.02 -19.00
CA PHE A 128 -6.05 -5.28 -18.18
C PHE A 128 -6.55 -6.72 -18.37
N ASN A 129 -6.87 -7.34 -17.27
CA ASN A 129 -7.64 -8.57 -17.23
C ASN A 129 -8.62 -8.50 -16.03
N PRO A 130 -9.78 -9.21 -16.07
CA PRO A 130 -10.81 -9.10 -15.04
C PRO A 130 -10.35 -9.45 -13.61
N ARG A 131 -9.27 -10.21 -13.44
CA ARG A 131 -8.70 -10.51 -12.10
C ARG A 131 -8.16 -9.25 -11.42
N LYS A 132 -7.72 -8.24 -12.19
CA LYS A 132 -7.27 -6.96 -11.63
C LYS A 132 -8.40 -6.21 -10.88
N LEU A 133 -9.67 -6.56 -11.09
CA LEU A 133 -10.80 -6.02 -10.32
C LEU A 133 -10.76 -6.44 -8.83
N ASP A 134 -9.95 -7.42 -8.46
CA ASP A 134 -9.75 -7.74 -7.05
C ASP A 134 -9.19 -6.54 -6.29
N SER A 135 -8.34 -5.70 -6.89
CA SER A 135 -7.86 -4.46 -6.26
C SER A 135 -9.00 -3.48 -5.96
N VAL A 136 -9.97 -3.34 -6.90
CA VAL A 136 -11.14 -2.47 -6.72
C VAL A 136 -12.02 -2.99 -5.57
N ARG A 137 -12.24 -4.32 -5.52
CA ARG A 137 -13.01 -4.95 -4.45
C ARG A 137 -12.34 -4.79 -3.09
N HIS A 138 -11.02 -5.01 -3.01
CA HIS A 138 -10.25 -4.85 -1.79
C HIS A 138 -10.23 -3.39 -1.33
N CYS A 139 -10.02 -2.42 -2.24
CA CYS A 139 -10.08 -1.00 -1.89
C CYS A 139 -11.49 -0.55 -1.47
N TYR A 140 -12.54 -1.11 -2.06
CA TYR A 140 -13.91 -0.84 -1.62
C TYR A 140 -14.15 -1.36 -0.19
N ALA A 141 -13.78 -2.61 0.10
CA ALA A 141 -13.89 -3.18 1.42
C ALA A 141 -13.04 -2.40 2.44
N LEU A 142 -11.81 -2.01 2.06
CA LEU A 142 -10.94 -1.15 2.88
C LEU A 142 -11.65 0.17 3.21
N MET A 143 -12.23 0.84 2.22
CA MET A 143 -12.96 2.10 2.42
C MET A 143 -14.12 1.94 3.41
N GLU A 144 -14.95 0.92 3.25
CA GLU A 144 -16.08 0.69 4.16
C GLU A 144 -15.62 0.34 5.58
N ASN A 145 -14.57 -0.47 5.72
CA ASN A 145 -13.97 -0.80 7.00
C ASN A 145 -13.39 0.44 7.69
N VAL A 146 -12.66 1.28 6.96
CA VAL A 146 -12.11 2.53 7.50
C VAL A 146 -13.22 3.48 7.93
N LYS A 147 -14.28 3.62 7.15
CA LYS A 147 -15.45 4.45 7.54
C LYS A 147 -16.09 4.01 8.85
N ARG A 148 -16.18 2.71 9.06
CA ARG A 148 -16.74 2.14 10.29
C ARG A 148 -15.82 2.32 11.49
N ASP A 149 -14.51 1.99 11.31
CA ASP A 149 -13.57 1.85 12.42
C ASP A 149 -12.80 3.15 12.72
N PHE A 150 -12.64 4.03 11.71
CA PHE A 150 -11.89 5.29 11.76
C PHE A 150 -12.62 6.38 10.94
N PRO A 151 -13.80 6.83 11.35
CA PRO A 151 -14.64 7.77 10.56
C PRO A 151 -13.92 9.08 10.19
N GLN A 152 -12.94 9.51 11.00
CA GLN A 152 -12.09 10.67 10.70
C GLN A 152 -11.19 10.48 9.47
N LEU A 153 -10.96 9.24 9.01
CA LEU A 153 -10.18 8.90 7.82
C LEU A 153 -11.05 8.58 6.60
N SER A 154 -12.37 8.74 6.70
CA SER A 154 -13.33 8.38 5.64
C SER A 154 -12.97 8.98 4.29
N ARG A 155 -12.54 10.25 4.28
CA ARG A 155 -12.15 10.94 3.06
C ARG A 155 -10.88 10.36 2.44
N ALA A 156 -9.87 10.05 3.24
CA ALA A 156 -8.65 9.41 2.77
C ALA A 156 -8.95 8.05 2.14
N ALA A 157 -9.87 7.29 2.75
CA ALA A 157 -10.31 6.00 2.24
C ALA A 157 -11.10 6.13 0.91
N GLU A 158 -11.96 7.14 0.78
CA GLU A 158 -12.65 7.45 -0.49
C GLU A 158 -11.66 7.87 -1.59
N CYS A 159 -10.65 8.68 -1.27
CA CYS A 159 -9.58 9.04 -2.19
C CYS A 159 -8.81 7.79 -2.66
N ARG A 160 -8.44 6.89 -1.75
CA ARG A 160 -7.74 5.65 -2.09
C ARG A 160 -8.57 4.77 -3.02
N TYR A 161 -9.86 4.59 -2.69
CA TYR A 161 -10.77 3.83 -3.52
C TYR A 161 -10.90 4.44 -4.92
N LEU A 162 -11.18 5.74 -5.02
CA LEU A 162 -11.33 6.44 -6.30
C LEU A 162 -10.04 6.37 -7.13
N SER A 163 -8.88 6.59 -6.53
CA SER A 163 -7.58 6.47 -7.21
C SER A 163 -7.39 5.08 -7.80
N ASN A 164 -7.75 4.03 -7.05
CA ASN A 164 -7.65 2.66 -7.53
C ASN A 164 -8.65 2.37 -8.68
N VAL A 165 -9.90 2.85 -8.57
CA VAL A 165 -10.91 2.75 -9.66
C VAL A 165 -10.38 3.42 -10.92
N CYS A 166 -9.84 4.62 -10.84
CA CYS A 166 -9.26 5.33 -11.98
C CYS A 166 -8.06 4.58 -12.58
N ASN A 167 -7.17 4.04 -11.73
CA ASN A 167 -6.02 3.26 -12.19
C ASN A 167 -6.47 2.05 -13.02
N ILE A 168 -7.46 1.29 -12.56
CA ILE A 168 -7.99 0.14 -13.32
C ILE A 168 -8.72 0.60 -14.57
N LEU A 169 -9.51 1.66 -14.49
CA LEU A 169 -10.24 2.23 -15.63
C LEU A 169 -9.31 2.60 -16.78
N PHE A 170 -8.18 3.27 -16.48
CA PHE A 170 -7.19 3.67 -17.49
C PHE A 170 -6.42 2.50 -18.14
N GLN A 171 -6.48 1.30 -17.56
CA GLN A 171 -5.87 0.11 -18.15
C GLN A 171 -6.78 -0.56 -19.18
N ILE A 172 -8.11 -0.30 -19.17
CA ILE A 172 -9.06 -0.86 -20.12
C ILE A 172 -8.90 -0.14 -21.47
N ARG A 173 -8.50 -0.89 -22.52
CA ARG A 173 -8.22 -0.34 -23.86
C ARG A 173 -9.05 -0.99 -24.95
N ASP A 174 -9.83 -2.02 -24.64
CA ASP A 174 -10.58 -2.79 -25.60
C ASP A 174 -12.09 -2.72 -25.33
N LYS A 175 -12.89 -2.92 -26.41
CA LYS A 175 -14.35 -2.89 -26.35
C LYS A 175 -14.95 -4.14 -25.65
N GLN A 176 -14.18 -5.20 -25.51
CA GLN A 176 -14.61 -6.44 -24.85
C GLN A 176 -15.03 -6.18 -23.40
N HIS A 177 -14.43 -5.19 -22.75
CA HIS A 177 -14.66 -4.86 -21.34
C HIS A 177 -15.53 -3.62 -21.12
N GLU A 178 -16.29 -3.18 -22.14
CA GLU A 178 -17.13 -1.97 -22.09
C GLU A 178 -18.11 -1.96 -20.89
N LYS A 179 -18.68 -3.11 -20.52
CA LYS A 179 -19.58 -3.22 -19.36
C LYS A 179 -18.84 -2.90 -18.04
N ILE A 180 -17.62 -3.40 -17.90
CA ILE A 180 -16.76 -3.13 -16.73
C ILE A 180 -16.39 -1.65 -16.71
N GLU A 181 -15.97 -1.11 -17.84
CA GLU A 181 -15.61 0.30 -17.99
C GLU A 181 -16.78 1.20 -17.57
N LYS A 182 -18.00 0.95 -18.07
CA LYS A 182 -19.20 1.70 -17.70
C LYS A 182 -19.48 1.64 -16.20
N ALA A 183 -19.32 0.47 -15.57
CA ALA A 183 -19.51 0.31 -14.14
C ALA A 183 -18.49 1.12 -13.33
N LEU A 184 -17.22 1.08 -13.71
CA LEU A 184 -16.17 1.87 -13.06
C LEU A 184 -16.39 3.37 -13.23
N TRP A 185 -16.87 3.83 -14.39
CA TRP A 185 -17.26 5.23 -14.59
C TRP A 185 -18.41 5.68 -13.67
N GLN A 186 -19.36 4.80 -13.33
CA GLN A 186 -20.39 5.14 -12.34
C GLN A 186 -19.79 5.34 -10.95
N GLU A 187 -18.81 4.51 -10.56
CA GLU A 187 -18.10 4.70 -9.29
C GLU A 187 -17.33 6.04 -9.29
N VAL A 188 -16.64 6.41 -10.38
CA VAL A 188 -15.98 7.71 -10.50
C VAL A 188 -17.00 8.85 -10.31
N LYS A 189 -18.15 8.80 -10.98
CA LYS A 189 -19.21 9.82 -10.86
C LYS A 189 -19.72 9.94 -9.42
N LYS A 190 -19.88 8.81 -8.73
CA LYS A 190 -20.40 8.74 -7.35
C LYS A 190 -19.45 9.38 -6.34
N TYR A 191 -18.14 9.16 -6.47
CA TYR A 191 -17.16 9.55 -5.44
C TYR A 191 -16.35 10.82 -5.79
N ARG A 192 -16.30 11.25 -7.05
CA ARG A 192 -15.44 12.37 -7.49
C ARG A 192 -15.67 13.67 -6.73
N GLN A 193 -16.93 14.01 -6.43
CA GLN A 193 -17.26 15.26 -5.73
C GLN A 193 -16.77 15.23 -4.27
N ARG A 194 -16.85 14.06 -3.63
CA ARG A 194 -16.40 13.86 -2.25
C ARG A 194 -14.89 13.86 -2.13
N ALA A 195 -14.19 13.29 -3.12
CA ALA A 195 -12.73 13.24 -3.14
C ALA A 195 -12.08 14.60 -3.46
N LEU A 196 -12.72 15.40 -4.35
CA LEU A 196 -12.19 16.69 -4.82
C LEU A 196 -12.67 17.90 -3.99
N GLY A 197 -13.70 17.75 -3.21
CA GLY A 197 -14.51 18.84 -2.64
C GLY A 197 -13.95 19.53 -1.41
N THR A 198 -12.64 19.46 -1.10
CA THR A 198 -12.05 20.28 -0.03
C THR A 198 -10.52 20.36 -0.22
N ARG A 199 -10.08 21.43 -0.75
CA ARG A 199 -8.79 22.01 -0.41
C ARG A 199 -8.98 22.99 0.72
#